data_f79b3385465c6ef7fa56c73449dd198d
#
_entry.id   f79b3385465c6ef7fa56c73449dd198d
#
_cell.length_a   1.000
_cell.length_b   1.000
_cell.length_c   1.000
_cell.angle_alpha   90.00
_cell.angle_beta   90.00
_cell.angle_gamma   90.00
#
_symmetry.space_group_name_H-M   'P 1'
#
loop_
_entity.id
_entity.type
_entity.pdbx_description
1 polymer ?
#
loop_
_entity_poly.entity_id
_entity_poly.type
_entity_poly.pdbx_seq_one_letter_code
_entity_poly.pdbx_strand_id
1 'polypeptide(L)'
;EGVLTSTSVKDIKKYESLINTNFSDNHLLIIGLNDVLSGNEIKIYNSLALFNNNLDLIDIYYKNNLVPFGEFLPFKNFLSNFGLKNITNNYYSFSKGNERKVINLNDKKFNLSFLPLICYEIIYSGRLKKNNNFDIIINISEDGWFGNSIGPHQHFTHSIFRAIEEGKPILRSANNGISALIDHNGRIVKKLDIRNSGSFSFENLRYIKEKTFFSKYGNNIFFFLIVIYI
;
A
#
# COMPACT_ATOMS: atom_id res chain seq x y z
N GLU A 1 4.05 -3.50 -5.26
CA GLU A 1 4.06 -2.24 -5.99
C GLU A 1 4.82 -2.43 -7.30
N GLY A 2 4.29 -1.92 -8.41
CA GLY A 2 4.99 -1.88 -9.69
C GLY A 2 5.39 -3.21 -10.34
N VAL A 3 4.76 -4.32 -9.96
CA VAL A 3 5.11 -5.67 -10.48
C VAL A 3 4.97 -5.75 -12.00
N LEU A 4 4.01 -5.00 -12.56
CA LEU A 4 3.77 -4.91 -13.99
C LEU A 4 4.01 -3.48 -14.48
N THR A 5 5.26 -3.04 -14.42
CA THR A 5 5.68 -1.65 -14.68
C THR A 5 5.29 -1.11 -16.07
N SER A 6 5.18 -1.98 -17.05
CA SER A 6 4.79 -1.63 -18.44
C SER A 6 3.32 -1.91 -18.75
N THR A 7 2.51 -2.22 -17.73
CA THR A 7 1.10 -2.58 -17.90
C THR A 7 0.23 -1.64 -17.08
N SER A 8 -0.73 -1.00 -17.72
CA SER A 8 -1.76 -0.21 -17.07
C SER A 8 -2.97 -1.06 -16.68
N VAL A 9 -3.87 -0.50 -15.86
CA VAL A 9 -5.15 -1.15 -15.54
C VAL A 9 -5.93 -1.51 -16.80
N LYS A 10 -5.87 -0.69 -17.84
CA LYS A 10 -6.56 -0.94 -19.11
C LYS A 10 -6.00 -2.13 -19.89
N ASP A 11 -4.68 -2.37 -19.76
CA ASP A 11 -3.98 -3.38 -20.54
C ASP A 11 -3.86 -4.73 -19.82
N ILE A 12 -4.35 -4.82 -18.57
CA ILE A 12 -4.21 -6.01 -17.73
C ILE A 12 -4.89 -7.24 -18.33
N LYS A 13 -5.93 -7.04 -19.11
CA LYS A 13 -6.70 -8.11 -19.80
C LYS A 13 -5.84 -9.00 -20.72
N LYS A 14 -4.69 -8.54 -21.17
CA LYS A 14 -3.76 -9.38 -21.96
C LYS A 14 -3.25 -10.62 -21.20
N TYR A 15 -3.34 -10.62 -19.87
CA TYR A 15 -2.96 -11.74 -19.01
C TYR A 15 -4.13 -12.64 -18.61
N GLU A 16 -5.35 -12.41 -19.11
CA GLU A 16 -6.56 -13.11 -18.69
C GLU A 16 -6.46 -14.62 -18.86
N SER A 17 -5.94 -15.12 -19.98
CA SER A 17 -5.78 -16.56 -20.22
C SER A 17 -4.82 -17.20 -19.20
N LEU A 18 -3.72 -16.53 -18.84
CA LEU A 18 -2.77 -17.00 -17.83
C LEU A 18 -3.41 -17.04 -16.45
N ILE A 19 -4.19 -16.04 -16.10
CA ILE A 19 -4.87 -15.96 -14.81
C ILE A 19 -5.93 -17.05 -14.71
N ASN A 20 -6.78 -17.22 -15.72
CA ASN A 20 -7.85 -18.22 -15.71
C ASN A 20 -7.34 -19.66 -15.68
N THR A 21 -6.11 -19.90 -16.11
CA THR A 21 -5.48 -21.24 -16.00
C THR A 21 -5.14 -21.58 -14.54
N ASN A 22 -4.85 -20.58 -13.72
CA ASN A 22 -4.33 -20.77 -12.36
C ASN A 22 -5.34 -20.38 -11.25
N PHE A 23 -6.33 -19.54 -11.54
CA PHE A 23 -7.28 -18.98 -10.60
C PHE A 23 -8.71 -19.19 -11.08
N SER A 24 -9.60 -19.55 -10.16
CA SER A 24 -11.03 -19.73 -10.42
C SER A 24 -11.83 -18.50 -9.96
N ASP A 25 -13.14 -18.55 -10.15
CA ASP A 25 -14.10 -17.54 -9.69
C ASP A 25 -14.17 -17.40 -8.15
N ASN A 26 -13.48 -18.29 -7.42
CA ASN A 26 -13.32 -18.20 -5.96
C ASN A 26 -12.06 -17.42 -5.54
N HIS A 27 -11.36 -16.78 -6.48
CA HIS A 27 -10.16 -16.00 -6.19
C HIS A 27 -10.38 -14.53 -6.53
N LEU A 28 -9.80 -13.70 -5.70
CA LEU A 28 -9.62 -12.27 -5.94
C LEU A 28 -8.12 -11.98 -6.05
N LEU A 29 -7.78 -11.07 -6.94
CA LEU A 29 -6.40 -10.72 -7.25
C LEU A 29 -6.15 -9.28 -6.85
N ILE A 30 -5.16 -9.05 -5.99
CA ILE A 30 -4.71 -7.71 -5.61
C ILE A 30 -3.36 -7.48 -6.27
N ILE A 31 -3.32 -6.53 -7.19
CA ILE A 31 -2.15 -6.28 -8.03
C ILE A 31 -1.75 -4.82 -7.95
N GLY A 32 -0.44 -4.58 -7.73
CA GLY A 32 0.14 -3.24 -7.81
C GLY A 32 0.55 -2.92 -9.24
N LEU A 33 0.00 -1.86 -9.81
CA LEU A 33 0.30 -1.41 -11.17
C LEU A 33 0.03 0.09 -11.32
N ASN A 34 0.53 0.67 -12.41
CA ASN A 34 0.24 2.05 -12.73
C ASN A 34 -1.10 2.16 -13.44
N ASP A 35 -1.87 3.19 -13.12
CA ASP A 35 -3.06 3.55 -13.89
C ASP A 35 -2.84 4.88 -14.59
N VAL A 36 -3.15 4.92 -15.89
CA VAL A 36 -2.97 6.09 -16.74
C VAL A 36 -4.33 6.60 -17.19
N LEU A 37 -4.72 7.74 -16.67
CA LEU A 37 -5.97 8.41 -17.04
C LEU A 37 -5.67 9.53 -18.03
N SER A 38 -6.23 9.39 -19.25
CA SER A 38 -6.15 10.40 -20.29
C SER A 38 -7.36 11.34 -20.17
N GLY A 39 -7.11 12.62 -20.02
CA GLY A 39 -8.10 13.70 -19.97
C GLY A 39 -7.46 14.97 -20.55
N ASN A 40 -7.83 16.15 -20.02
CA ASN A 40 -7.17 17.41 -20.38
C ASN A 40 -5.65 17.37 -20.06
N GLU A 41 -5.28 16.60 -19.05
CA GLU A 41 -3.90 16.29 -18.68
C GLU A 41 -3.78 14.79 -18.48
N ILE A 42 -2.62 14.22 -18.82
CA ILE A 42 -2.30 12.83 -18.53
C ILE A 42 -1.97 12.72 -17.05
N LYS A 43 -2.72 11.90 -16.30
CA LYS A 43 -2.47 11.59 -14.90
C LYS A 43 -2.02 10.15 -14.76
N ILE A 44 -0.90 9.95 -14.09
CA ILE A 44 -0.35 8.62 -13.81
C ILE A 44 -0.45 8.39 -12.31
N TYR A 45 -1.11 7.31 -11.91
CA TYR A 45 -1.27 6.94 -10.52
C TYR A 45 -0.52 5.65 -10.21
N ASN A 46 0.17 5.63 -9.10
CA ASN A 46 0.62 4.39 -8.47
C ASN A 46 -0.60 3.79 -7.76
N SER A 47 -0.99 2.57 -8.11
CA SER A 47 -2.26 1.99 -7.67
C SER A 47 -2.14 0.57 -7.13
N LEU A 48 -3.07 0.23 -6.26
CA LEU A 48 -3.42 -1.12 -5.85
C LEU A 48 -4.81 -1.42 -6.40
N ALA A 49 -4.89 -2.33 -7.34
CA ALA A 49 -6.14 -2.69 -8.00
C ALA A 49 -6.59 -4.10 -7.58
N LEU A 50 -7.89 -4.24 -7.39
CA LEU A 50 -8.57 -5.49 -7.04
C LEU A 50 -9.34 -5.98 -8.25
N PHE A 51 -9.09 -7.22 -8.63
CA PHE A 51 -9.70 -7.88 -9.79
C PHE A 51 -10.35 -9.20 -9.40
N ASN A 52 -11.32 -9.64 -10.21
CA ASN A 52 -11.75 -11.04 -10.23
C ASN A 52 -10.79 -11.91 -11.08
N ASN A 53 -11.08 -13.20 -11.20
CA ASN A 53 -10.27 -14.13 -12.00
C ASN A 53 -10.29 -13.80 -13.51
N ASN A 54 -11.29 -13.10 -14.00
CA ASN A 54 -11.37 -12.65 -15.40
C ASN A 54 -10.66 -11.29 -15.60
N LEU A 55 -9.94 -10.81 -14.60
CA LEU A 55 -9.30 -9.48 -14.60
C LEU A 55 -10.27 -8.32 -14.85
N ASP A 56 -11.55 -8.48 -14.45
CA ASP A 56 -12.46 -7.33 -14.33
C ASP A 56 -12.15 -6.56 -13.08
N LEU A 57 -12.01 -5.26 -13.21
CA LEU A 57 -11.70 -4.37 -12.10
C LEU A 57 -12.91 -4.27 -11.16
N ILE A 58 -12.70 -4.66 -9.89
CA ILE A 58 -13.70 -4.56 -8.83
C ILE A 58 -13.55 -3.23 -8.09
N ASP A 59 -12.32 -2.90 -7.69
CA ASP A 59 -12.01 -1.65 -7.00
C ASP A 59 -10.54 -1.26 -7.20
N ILE A 60 -10.22 0.01 -6.99
CA ILE A 60 -8.86 0.53 -7.13
C ILE A 60 -8.58 1.60 -6.08
N TYR A 61 -7.39 1.52 -5.51
CA TYR A 61 -6.83 2.52 -4.62
C TYR A 61 -5.65 3.22 -5.28
N TYR A 62 -5.68 4.53 -5.34
CA TYR A 62 -4.56 5.37 -5.79
C TYR A 62 -3.77 5.86 -4.59
N LYS A 63 -2.46 5.70 -4.64
CA LYS A 63 -1.54 6.13 -3.59
C LYS A 63 -1.79 7.59 -3.20
N ASN A 64 -2.12 7.80 -1.93
CA ASN A 64 -2.46 9.14 -1.43
C ASN A 64 -1.23 9.90 -0.93
N ASN A 65 -0.28 9.21 -0.29
CA ASN A 65 0.95 9.81 0.21
C ASN A 65 2.13 9.44 -0.68
N LEU A 66 2.47 10.34 -1.59
CA LEU A 66 3.60 10.17 -2.51
C LEU A 66 4.93 10.44 -1.82
N VAL A 67 5.99 9.78 -2.29
CA VAL A 67 7.36 9.96 -1.82
C VAL A 67 7.95 11.24 -2.42
N PRO A 68 8.34 12.22 -1.60
CA PRO A 68 9.01 13.42 -2.09
C PRO A 68 10.31 13.05 -2.81
N PHE A 69 10.59 13.71 -3.92
CA PHE A 69 11.75 13.51 -4.80
C PHE A 69 11.81 12.14 -5.50
N GLY A 70 11.06 11.15 -5.05
CA GLY A 70 10.93 9.84 -5.70
C GLY A 70 9.72 9.78 -6.65
N GLU A 71 8.56 10.19 -6.19
CA GLU A 71 7.30 10.10 -6.93
C GLU A 71 6.74 11.46 -7.33
N PHE A 72 7.14 12.53 -6.67
CA PHE A 72 6.84 13.91 -7.07
C PHE A 72 7.98 14.84 -6.67
N LEU A 73 8.11 15.94 -7.41
CA LEU A 73 9.09 16.97 -7.12
C LEU A 73 8.45 18.08 -6.29
N PRO A 74 8.78 18.20 -4.99
CA PRO A 74 8.32 19.30 -4.17
C PRO A 74 8.81 20.63 -4.73
N PHE A 75 7.99 21.67 -4.61
CA PHE A 75 8.35 23.04 -5.04
C PHE A 75 8.78 23.13 -6.51
N LYS A 76 8.22 22.32 -7.42
CA LYS A 76 8.58 22.26 -8.84
C LYS A 76 8.66 23.66 -9.47
N ASN A 77 7.68 24.52 -9.23
CA ASN A 77 7.64 25.89 -9.77
C ASN A 77 8.78 26.76 -9.24
N PHE A 78 9.11 26.65 -7.96
CA PHE A 78 10.23 27.35 -7.35
C PHE A 78 11.57 26.89 -7.95
N LEU A 79 11.78 25.58 -8.02
CA LEU A 79 12.99 24.99 -8.62
C LEU A 79 13.16 25.39 -10.09
N SER A 80 12.08 25.43 -10.85
CA SER A 80 12.07 25.87 -12.25
C SER A 80 12.53 27.34 -12.39
N ASN A 81 12.10 28.22 -11.48
CA ASN A 81 12.48 29.64 -11.49
C ASN A 81 13.96 29.85 -11.11
N PHE A 82 14.55 28.93 -10.35
CA PHE A 82 15.99 28.96 -9.99
C PHE A 82 16.90 28.28 -11.03
N GLY A 83 16.44 28.09 -12.27
CA GLY A 83 17.27 27.58 -13.36
C GLY A 83 17.38 26.06 -13.44
N LEU A 84 16.71 25.30 -12.56
CA LEU A 84 16.71 23.84 -12.57
C LEU A 84 15.69 23.24 -13.54
N LYS A 85 15.44 23.93 -14.68
CA LYS A 85 14.44 23.53 -15.69
C LYS A 85 14.66 22.11 -16.24
N ASN A 86 15.92 21.72 -16.43
CA ASN A 86 16.24 20.38 -16.95
C ASN A 86 15.79 19.27 -16.00
N ILE A 87 15.91 19.48 -14.69
CA ILE A 87 15.45 18.51 -13.67
C ILE A 87 13.93 18.51 -13.62
N THR A 88 13.30 19.69 -13.65
CA THR A 88 11.84 19.81 -13.52
C THR A 88 11.09 19.34 -14.76
N ASN A 89 11.63 19.54 -15.96
CA ASN A 89 10.96 19.18 -17.20
C ASN A 89 11.05 17.67 -17.53
N ASN A 90 12.13 17.01 -17.11
CA ASN A 90 12.33 15.58 -17.35
C ASN A 90 11.78 14.69 -16.20
N TYR A 91 11.20 15.30 -15.18
CA TYR A 91 10.67 14.56 -14.03
C TYR A 91 9.21 14.19 -14.25
N TYR A 92 8.96 12.89 -14.39
CA TYR A 92 7.60 12.33 -14.44
C TYR A 92 7.09 12.14 -13.02
N SER A 93 6.11 12.99 -12.65
CA SER A 93 5.47 12.90 -11.34
C SER A 93 4.25 12.00 -11.38
N PHE A 94 4.09 11.15 -10.36
CA PHE A 94 2.81 10.53 -10.10
C PHE A 94 1.78 11.55 -9.64
N SER A 95 0.54 11.31 -9.98
CA SER A 95 -0.60 12.06 -9.48
C SER A 95 -1.02 11.49 -8.11
N LYS A 96 -1.32 12.38 -7.18
CA LYS A 96 -1.78 12.01 -5.84
C LYS A 96 -3.21 11.49 -5.90
N GLY A 97 -3.50 10.37 -5.24
CA GLY A 97 -4.85 9.89 -5.01
C GLY A 97 -5.64 10.82 -4.10
N ASN A 98 -6.96 10.84 -4.23
CA ASN A 98 -7.82 11.78 -3.50
C ASN A 98 -7.75 11.57 -1.99
N GLU A 99 -7.99 10.33 -1.54
CA GLU A 99 -7.97 9.98 -0.12
C GLU A 99 -7.64 8.52 0.11
N ARG A 100 -7.25 8.18 1.35
CA ARG A 100 -7.21 6.79 1.80
C ARG A 100 -8.63 6.26 1.94
N LYS A 101 -8.88 5.08 1.40
CA LYS A 101 -10.18 4.41 1.50
C LYS A 101 -10.01 2.99 2.02
N VAL A 102 -11.05 2.48 2.64
CA VAL A 102 -11.19 1.06 2.95
C VAL A 102 -11.92 0.39 1.78
N ILE A 103 -11.40 -0.72 1.31
CA ILE A 103 -12.07 -1.55 0.30
C ILE A 103 -12.89 -2.60 1.05
N ASN A 104 -14.18 -2.65 0.76
CA ASN A 104 -15.13 -3.57 1.39
C ASN A 104 -15.57 -4.62 0.38
N LEU A 105 -15.34 -5.87 0.73
CA LEU A 105 -15.79 -7.04 0.00
C LEU A 105 -16.97 -7.66 0.76
N ASN A 106 -18.18 -7.36 0.31
CA ASN A 106 -19.41 -7.85 0.93
C ASN A 106 -20.24 -8.56 -0.12
N ASP A 107 -19.82 -9.75 -0.51
CA ASP A 107 -20.59 -10.63 -1.37
C ASP A 107 -20.79 -12.02 -0.74
N LYS A 108 -21.43 -12.93 -1.46
CA LYS A 108 -21.69 -14.28 -0.96
C LYS A 108 -20.43 -15.12 -0.70
N LYS A 109 -19.31 -14.78 -1.37
CA LYS A 109 -18.05 -15.53 -1.31
C LYS A 109 -17.02 -14.86 -0.39
N PHE A 110 -17.03 -13.53 -0.33
CA PHE A 110 -16.03 -12.74 0.37
C PHE A 110 -16.69 -11.75 1.32
N ASN A 111 -16.32 -11.83 2.58
CA ASN A 111 -16.72 -10.87 3.60
C ASN A 111 -15.47 -10.40 4.34
N LEU A 112 -14.84 -9.38 3.79
CA LEU A 112 -13.58 -8.84 4.30
C LEU A 112 -13.49 -7.36 3.97
N SER A 113 -13.06 -6.56 4.92
CA SER A 113 -12.71 -5.16 4.70
C SER A 113 -11.21 -4.95 4.89
N PHE A 114 -10.55 -4.26 3.98
CA PHE A 114 -9.13 -4.00 4.12
C PHE A 114 -8.74 -2.56 3.81
N LEU A 115 -7.70 -2.11 4.50
CA LEU A 115 -7.05 -0.83 4.25
C LEU A 115 -5.84 -1.06 3.33
N PRO A 116 -5.88 -0.59 2.07
CA PRO A 116 -4.74 -0.65 1.18
C PRO A 116 -3.70 0.41 1.57
N LEU A 117 -2.44 0.03 1.58
CA LEU A 117 -1.29 0.92 1.74
C LEU A 117 -0.23 0.58 0.71
N ILE A 118 0.26 1.60 -0.01
CA ILE A 118 1.29 1.41 -1.03
C ILE A 118 2.62 1.95 -0.50
N CYS A 119 3.60 1.06 -0.36
CA CYS A 119 4.99 1.33 -0.02
C CYS A 119 5.14 2.25 1.21
N TYR A 120 5.66 3.42 1.01
CA TYR A 120 5.94 4.46 2.01
C TYR A 120 4.73 4.83 2.90
N GLU A 121 3.51 4.55 2.48
CA GLU A 121 2.32 4.86 3.29
C GLU A 121 2.28 4.12 4.62
N ILE A 122 2.99 3.00 4.75
CA ILE A 122 3.09 2.21 5.99
C ILE A 122 3.82 2.94 7.11
N ILE A 123 4.66 3.94 6.82
CA ILE A 123 5.44 4.64 7.84
C ILE A 123 4.62 5.62 8.69
N TYR A 124 3.44 6.05 8.21
CA TYR A 124 2.63 7.08 8.85
C TYR A 124 1.90 6.55 10.08
N SER A 125 2.51 6.75 11.26
CA SER A 125 1.94 6.42 12.56
C SER A 125 0.79 7.36 12.94
N GLY A 126 -0.30 6.80 13.49
CA GLY A 126 -1.45 7.58 14.00
C GLY A 126 -2.22 8.37 12.94
N ARG A 127 -1.95 8.12 11.65
CA ARG A 127 -2.58 8.80 10.52
C ARG A 127 -3.27 7.84 9.55
N LEU A 128 -3.46 6.60 9.93
CA LEU A 128 -4.32 5.68 9.21
C LEU A 128 -5.78 6.11 9.41
N LYS A 129 -6.69 5.64 8.58
CA LYS A 129 -8.03 6.24 8.49
C LYS A 129 -8.81 6.17 9.82
N LYS A 130 -9.18 7.33 10.39
CA LYS A 130 -9.81 7.43 11.72
C LYS A 130 -11.24 6.88 11.80
N ASN A 131 -12.01 6.92 10.72
CA ASN A 131 -13.47 6.76 10.78
C ASN A 131 -14.01 5.44 10.22
N ASN A 132 -13.18 4.60 9.60
CA ASN A 132 -13.65 3.35 9.01
C ASN A 132 -13.01 2.17 9.75
N ASN A 133 -13.85 1.19 10.09
CA ASN A 133 -13.35 -0.12 10.54
C ASN A 133 -12.89 -0.91 9.33
N PHE A 134 -11.80 -1.63 9.49
CA PHE A 134 -11.30 -2.60 8.54
C PHE A 134 -10.76 -3.81 9.32
N ASP A 135 -10.68 -4.94 8.65
CA ASP A 135 -10.27 -6.20 9.27
C ASP A 135 -8.78 -6.43 9.18
N ILE A 136 -8.16 -5.96 8.09
CA ILE A 136 -6.77 -6.22 7.76
C ILE A 136 -6.16 -5.02 7.01
N ILE A 137 -4.84 -4.87 7.11
CA ILE A 137 -4.07 -3.97 6.25
C ILE A 137 -3.39 -4.79 5.16
N ILE A 138 -3.51 -4.37 3.90
CA ILE A 138 -2.76 -4.94 2.78
C ILE A 138 -1.75 -3.91 2.32
N ASN A 139 -0.47 -4.24 2.49
CA ASN A 139 0.64 -3.37 2.10
C ASN A 139 1.42 -3.99 0.94
N ILE A 140 1.42 -3.34 -0.20
CA ILE A 140 2.28 -3.68 -1.33
C ILE A 140 3.45 -2.70 -1.39
N SER A 141 4.65 -3.18 -1.70
CA SER A 141 5.86 -2.35 -1.63
C SER A 141 6.91 -2.75 -2.67
N GLU A 142 7.65 -1.76 -3.15
CA GLU A 142 8.90 -1.94 -3.88
C GLU A 142 10.05 -1.44 -3.00
N ASP A 143 10.78 -2.37 -2.40
CA ASP A 143 11.88 -2.04 -1.48
C ASP A 143 13.25 -1.98 -2.18
N GLY A 144 13.29 -2.24 -3.49
CA GLY A 144 14.51 -2.14 -4.31
C GLY A 144 15.16 -0.76 -4.30
N TRP A 145 14.38 0.29 -4.05
CA TRP A 145 14.86 1.66 -3.87
C TRP A 145 15.90 1.82 -2.76
N PHE A 146 15.85 0.97 -1.74
CA PHE A 146 16.79 1.01 -0.62
C PHE A 146 18.14 0.35 -0.92
N GLY A 147 18.25 -0.39 -2.04
CA GLY A 147 19.44 -1.12 -2.41
C GLY A 147 19.92 -2.10 -1.32
N ASN A 148 21.23 -2.24 -1.18
CA ASN A 148 21.86 -3.10 -0.17
C ASN A 148 22.08 -2.35 1.16
N SER A 149 21.02 -1.81 1.74
CA SER A 149 21.07 -1.04 2.99
C SER A 149 20.21 -1.67 4.08
N ILE A 150 20.19 -1.06 5.25
CA ILE A 150 19.26 -1.40 6.34
C ILE A 150 17.81 -0.98 6.04
N GLY A 151 17.58 -0.17 4.98
CA GLY A 151 16.30 0.42 4.63
C GLY A 151 15.14 -0.57 4.54
N PRO A 152 15.25 -1.71 3.83
CA PRO A 152 14.17 -2.70 3.78
C PRO A 152 13.76 -3.24 5.14
N HIS A 153 14.71 -3.44 6.06
CA HIS A 153 14.44 -3.89 7.43
C HIS A 153 13.72 -2.82 8.24
N GLN A 154 14.16 -1.56 8.14
CA GLN A 154 13.48 -0.43 8.79
C GLN A 154 12.07 -0.25 8.26
N HIS A 155 11.91 -0.30 6.94
CA HIS A 155 10.60 -0.19 6.30
C HIS A 155 9.66 -1.34 6.71
N PHE A 156 10.16 -2.57 6.78
CA PHE A 156 9.42 -3.72 7.30
C PHE A 156 9.00 -3.53 8.77
N THR A 157 9.88 -2.98 9.60
CA THR A 157 9.61 -2.73 11.03
C THR A 157 8.40 -1.80 11.22
N HIS A 158 8.20 -0.83 10.33
CA HIS A 158 7.00 0.01 10.37
C HIS A 158 5.71 -0.80 10.20
N SER A 159 5.73 -1.88 9.43
CA SER A 159 4.57 -2.78 9.32
C SER A 159 4.24 -3.44 10.66
N ILE A 160 5.24 -3.86 11.42
CA ILE A 160 5.05 -4.43 12.76
C ILE A 160 4.37 -3.43 13.69
N PHE A 161 4.87 -2.18 13.71
CA PHE A 161 4.26 -1.13 14.53
C PHE A 161 2.82 -0.82 14.11
N ARG A 162 2.53 -0.75 12.80
CA ARG A 162 1.14 -0.50 12.33
C ARG A 162 0.20 -1.62 12.73
N ALA A 163 0.64 -2.88 12.71
CA ALA A 163 -0.18 -4.01 13.17
C ALA A 163 -0.59 -3.84 14.64
N ILE A 164 0.36 -3.47 15.51
CA ILE A 164 0.13 -3.24 16.93
C ILE A 164 -0.77 -2.01 17.16
N GLU A 165 -0.45 -0.91 16.51
CA GLU A 165 -1.18 0.35 16.66
C GLU A 165 -2.66 0.23 16.29
N GLU A 166 -2.95 -0.43 15.18
CA GLU A 166 -4.32 -0.60 14.71
C GLU A 166 -5.02 -1.84 15.31
N GLY A 167 -4.27 -2.77 15.93
CA GLY A 167 -4.80 -4.05 16.39
C GLY A 167 -5.28 -4.93 15.24
N LYS A 168 -4.65 -4.80 14.07
CA LYS A 168 -5.06 -5.46 12.83
C LYS A 168 -3.89 -6.21 12.21
N PRO A 169 -4.10 -7.40 11.65
CA PRO A 169 -3.05 -8.11 10.92
C PRO A 169 -2.65 -7.35 9.66
N ILE A 170 -1.42 -7.56 9.23
CA ILE A 170 -0.88 -6.99 7.99
C ILE A 170 -0.45 -8.11 7.07
N LEU A 171 -0.96 -8.08 5.84
CA LEU A 171 -0.41 -8.80 4.70
C LEU A 171 0.51 -7.84 3.93
N ARG A 172 1.80 -8.12 3.99
CA ARG A 172 2.79 -7.35 3.24
C ARG A 172 3.35 -8.19 2.11
N SER A 173 3.26 -7.66 0.89
CA SER A 173 3.93 -8.18 -0.30
C SER A 173 4.95 -7.14 -0.77
N ALA A 174 6.23 -7.47 -0.70
CA ALA A 174 7.31 -6.56 -1.04
C ALA A 174 8.21 -7.16 -2.13
N ASN A 175 8.33 -6.44 -3.24
CA ASN A 175 9.34 -6.74 -4.25
C ASN A 175 10.71 -6.25 -3.74
N ASN A 176 11.74 -7.08 -3.87
CA ASN A 176 13.08 -6.83 -3.32
C ASN A 176 13.16 -6.52 -1.81
N GLY A 177 12.11 -6.85 -1.07
CA GLY A 177 12.00 -6.60 0.36
C GLY A 177 11.52 -7.81 1.13
N ILE A 178 11.04 -7.57 2.36
CA ILE A 178 10.51 -8.60 3.24
C ILE A 178 9.00 -8.69 3.03
N SER A 179 8.51 -9.83 2.53
CA SER A 179 7.10 -10.16 2.49
C SER A 179 6.70 -10.94 3.74
N ALA A 180 5.58 -10.59 4.36
CA ALA A 180 5.19 -11.22 5.61
C ALA A 180 3.68 -11.15 5.88
N LEU A 181 3.24 -12.12 6.71
CA LEU A 181 2.03 -12.05 7.49
C LEU A 181 2.41 -11.68 8.92
N ILE A 182 1.87 -10.57 9.41
CA ILE A 182 2.08 -10.05 10.77
C ILE A 182 0.72 -10.06 11.47
N ASP A 183 0.65 -10.63 12.68
CA ASP A 183 -0.58 -10.65 13.46
C ASP A 183 -0.87 -9.27 14.10
N HIS A 184 -2.04 -9.11 14.70
CA HIS A 184 -2.48 -7.88 15.36
C HIS A 184 -1.65 -7.50 16.61
N ASN A 185 -0.79 -8.40 17.11
CA ASN A 185 0.16 -8.14 18.19
C ASN A 185 1.58 -7.82 17.67
N GLY A 186 1.75 -7.74 16.36
CA GLY A 186 3.05 -7.49 15.74
C GLY A 186 3.95 -8.72 15.61
N ARG A 187 3.44 -9.93 15.86
CA ARG A 187 4.22 -11.16 15.70
C ARG A 187 4.27 -11.56 14.23
N ILE A 188 5.45 -11.91 13.76
CA ILE A 188 5.65 -12.41 12.40
C ILE A 188 5.18 -13.86 12.34
N VAL A 189 4.05 -14.10 11.67
CA VAL A 189 3.45 -15.45 11.53
C VAL A 189 4.13 -16.23 10.41
N LYS A 190 4.35 -15.57 9.27
CA LYS A 190 5.07 -16.09 8.09
C LYS A 190 5.91 -14.99 7.47
N LYS A 191 7.01 -15.38 6.84
CA LYS A 191 7.94 -14.41 6.25
C LYS A 191 8.66 -15.04 5.04
N LEU A 192 8.89 -14.22 4.02
CA LEU A 192 9.89 -14.42 2.98
C LEU A 192 10.93 -13.31 3.14
N ASP A 193 12.18 -13.71 3.30
CA ASP A 193 13.29 -12.75 3.47
C ASP A 193 13.66 -12.08 2.15
N ILE A 194 14.42 -11.00 2.26
CA ILE A 194 14.94 -10.23 1.13
C ILE A 194 15.61 -11.17 0.13
N ARG A 195 15.34 -10.97 -1.16
CA ARG A 195 15.85 -11.75 -2.29
C ARG A 195 15.34 -13.19 -2.38
N ASN A 196 14.43 -13.60 -1.50
CA ASN A 196 13.79 -14.90 -1.62
C ASN A 196 12.49 -14.74 -2.42
N SER A 197 12.38 -15.52 -3.50
CA SER A 197 11.13 -15.65 -4.26
C SER A 197 10.30 -16.79 -3.71
N GLY A 198 9.00 -16.61 -3.59
CA GLY A 198 8.10 -17.65 -3.10
C GLY A 198 6.70 -17.14 -2.82
N SER A 199 5.90 -18.02 -2.27
CA SER A 199 4.55 -17.71 -1.80
C SER A 199 4.28 -18.42 -0.48
N PHE A 200 3.32 -17.91 0.27
CA PHE A 200 2.78 -18.59 1.43
C PHE A 200 1.27 -18.41 1.48
N SER A 201 0.60 -19.42 2.00
CA SER A 201 -0.82 -19.40 2.32
C SER A 201 -1.03 -19.32 3.83
N PHE A 202 -2.18 -18.84 4.23
CA PHE A 202 -2.61 -18.80 5.63
C PHE A 202 -4.13 -18.92 5.69
N GLU A 203 -4.60 -19.34 6.84
CA GLU A 203 -6.01 -19.46 7.18
C GLU A 203 -6.28 -18.73 8.50
N ASN A 204 -7.51 -18.31 8.73
CA ASN A 204 -7.98 -17.82 10.01
C ASN A 204 -7.18 -16.62 10.58
N LEU A 205 -7.23 -15.50 9.90
CA LEU A 205 -6.70 -14.24 10.44
C LEU A 205 -7.51 -13.79 11.66
N ARG A 206 -6.82 -13.61 12.77
CA ARG A 206 -7.40 -13.01 13.97
C ARG A 206 -7.09 -11.52 13.99
N TYR A 207 -8.10 -10.73 14.33
CA TYR A 207 -7.95 -9.28 14.49
C TYR A 207 -8.81 -8.80 15.66
N ILE A 208 -8.45 -7.66 16.21
CA ILE A 208 -9.23 -6.98 17.24
C ILE A 208 -10.38 -6.25 16.53
N LYS A 209 -11.64 -6.57 16.86
CA LYS A 209 -12.82 -5.93 16.27
C LYS A 209 -12.88 -4.45 16.61
N GLU A 210 -12.62 -4.12 17.88
CA GLU A 210 -12.61 -2.75 18.36
C GLU A 210 -11.31 -2.03 17.99
N LYS A 211 -11.38 -0.70 17.93
CA LYS A 211 -10.18 0.13 17.74
C LYS A 211 -9.33 0.09 19.00
N THR A 212 -8.02 -0.04 18.80
CA THR A 212 -7.07 0.13 19.89
C THR A 212 -7.12 1.57 20.44
N PHE A 213 -6.59 1.78 21.62
CA PHE A 213 -6.47 3.13 22.20
C PHE A 213 -5.66 4.04 21.27
N PHE A 214 -4.55 3.54 20.72
CA PHE A 214 -3.72 4.31 19.80
C PHE A 214 -4.44 4.61 18.46
N SER A 215 -5.19 3.65 17.91
CA SER A 215 -5.98 3.89 16.67
C SER A 215 -7.06 4.96 16.85
N LYS A 216 -7.60 5.11 18.08
CA LYS A 216 -8.58 6.17 18.41
C LYS A 216 -7.94 7.55 18.51
N TYR A 217 -6.83 7.65 19.23
CA TYR A 217 -6.26 8.95 19.64
C TYR A 217 -4.99 9.31 18.85
N GLY A 218 -4.30 8.32 18.28
CA GLY A 218 -3.08 8.52 17.51
C GLY A 218 -2.01 9.28 18.28
N ASN A 219 -1.26 10.12 17.61
CA ASN A 219 -0.19 10.92 18.18
C ASN A 219 -0.67 12.03 19.15
N ASN A 220 -1.98 12.26 19.29
CA ASN A 220 -2.50 13.21 20.26
C ASN A 220 -2.14 12.79 21.70
N ILE A 221 -1.95 11.48 21.95
CA ILE A 221 -1.48 10.95 23.22
C ILE A 221 -0.13 11.56 23.60
N PHE A 222 0.79 11.61 22.65
CA PHE A 222 2.13 12.19 22.86
C PHE A 222 2.05 13.68 23.18
N PHE A 223 1.25 14.45 22.44
CA PHE A 223 1.06 15.87 22.73
C PHE A 223 0.43 16.11 24.09
N PHE A 224 -0.54 15.29 24.50
CA PHE A 224 -1.13 15.35 25.83
C PHE A 224 -0.10 15.10 26.94
N LEU A 225 0.77 14.10 26.78
CA LEU A 225 1.84 13.81 27.75
C LEU A 225 2.85 14.95 27.84
N ILE A 226 3.20 15.61 26.74
CA ILE A 226 4.07 16.80 26.75
C ILE A 226 3.42 17.92 27.58
N VAL A 227 2.13 18.19 27.38
CA VAL A 227 1.43 19.26 28.14
C VAL A 227 1.38 18.97 29.64
N ILE A 228 1.33 17.72 30.06
CA ILE A 228 1.38 17.36 31.49
C ILE A 228 2.79 17.49 32.07
N TYR A 229 3.82 17.28 31.25
CA TYR A 229 5.22 17.30 31.67
C TYR A 229 5.79 18.73 31.83
N ILE A 230 5.26 19.70 31.05
CA ILE A 230 5.63 21.13 31.11
C ILE A 230 4.78 21.84 32.15
#